data_34fd4f983309abafe61d34203b857c26
#
_entry.id   34fd4f983309abafe61d34203b857c26
#
_cell.length_a   1.000
_cell.length_b   1.000
_cell.length_c   1.000
_cell.angle_alpha   90.00
_cell.angle_beta   90.00
_cell.angle_gamma   90.00
#
_symmetry.space_group_name_H-M   'P 1'
#
loop_
_entity.id
_entity.type
_entity.pdbx_description
1 polymer ?
#
loop_
_entity_poly.entity_id
_entity_poly.type
_entity_poly.pdbx_seq_one_letter_code
_entity_poly.pdbx_strand_id
1 'polypeptide(L)'
;MARRVKSLLKVGLTAGTLAVLTVGCSTILPGGDTASTLYGLTAPSNYTSAMSASGWQLMVEEPVAERALDTDRIAVYSGPHALQYFTGARWTDRAPRMMQDLIVESFEHAGLQMSASRQSVAVRPNVALVSDLRDFEARVTPAGDGAATAMVVVRLSAKVIWLDGRKVLDGRTFEARQAAGSDTVADVVAAMNVAAQSVVRDVVVWATETSNQAMPAS
;
A
#
# COMPACT_ATOMS: atom_id res chain seq x y z
N MET A 1 -34.73 -59.82 78.84
CA MET A 1 -34.99 -60.63 77.63
C MET A 1 -34.22 -60.06 76.51
N ALA A 2 -33.03 -60.54 76.14
CA ALA A 2 -32.72 -61.43 75.03
C ALA A 2 -33.18 -60.77 73.68
N ARG A 3 -32.27 -60.42 72.78
CA ARG A 3 -31.44 -61.21 71.91
C ARG A 3 -30.53 -60.34 71.04
N ARG A 4 -29.32 -60.64 71.03
CA ARG A 4 -28.32 -60.72 69.97
C ARG A 4 -28.87 -60.74 68.56
N VAL A 5 -28.10 -60.14 67.60
CA VAL A 5 -27.44 -60.81 66.46
C VAL A 5 -26.61 -59.79 65.64
N LYS A 6 -25.31 -59.96 65.72
CA LYS A 6 -24.30 -60.18 64.65
C LYS A 6 -24.46 -59.33 63.32
N SER A 7 -23.44 -58.49 63.07
CA SER A 7 -22.39 -58.69 62.07
C SER A 7 -22.82 -58.72 60.59
N LEU A 8 -22.33 -57.83 59.86
CA LEU A 8 -21.51 -58.20 58.70
C LEU A 8 -20.87 -56.90 58.07
N LEU A 9 -19.59 -56.97 58.06
CA LEU A 9 -18.67 -56.08 57.37
C LEU A 9 -18.91 -56.20 55.85
N LYS A 10 -19.20 -55.10 55.17
CA LYS A 10 -19.00 -55.06 53.71
C LYS A 10 -18.13 -53.85 53.37
N VAL A 11 -16.91 -54.15 53.06
CA VAL A 11 -15.92 -53.32 52.41
C VAL A 11 -16.47 -52.98 51.02
N GLY A 12 -16.88 -51.78 50.82
CA GLY A 12 -17.22 -51.22 49.51
C GLY A 12 -16.08 -50.37 49.00
N LEU A 13 -15.33 -50.97 48.09
CA LEU A 13 -14.26 -50.30 47.35
C LEU A 13 -14.90 -49.29 46.38
N THR A 14 -14.96 -48.00 46.76
CA THR A 14 -15.39 -46.96 45.86
C THR A 14 -14.20 -46.46 45.04
N ALA A 15 -14.17 -46.86 43.75
CA ALA A 15 -13.27 -46.35 42.75
C ALA A 15 -13.51 -44.87 42.58
N GLY A 16 -12.57 -44.04 43.07
CA GLY A 16 -12.56 -42.61 42.84
C GLY A 16 -12.20 -42.32 41.40
N THR A 17 -13.16 -41.88 40.62
CA THR A 17 -12.94 -41.35 39.27
C THR A 17 -12.27 -39.98 39.38
N LEU A 18 -10.96 -39.95 39.14
CA LEU A 18 -10.15 -38.74 39.05
C LEU A 18 -10.51 -38.01 37.74
N ALA A 19 -11.43 -37.09 37.80
CA ALA A 19 -11.72 -36.18 36.70
C ALA A 19 -10.54 -35.21 36.53
N VAL A 20 -9.67 -35.50 35.56
CA VAL A 20 -8.63 -34.58 35.13
C VAL A 20 -9.28 -33.44 34.39
N LEU A 21 -9.47 -32.32 35.08
CA LEU A 21 -9.81 -31.03 34.45
C LEU A 21 -8.60 -30.56 33.65
N THR A 22 -8.58 -30.84 32.34
CA THR A 22 -7.67 -30.18 31.40
C THR A 22 -8.12 -28.75 31.30
N VAL A 23 -7.55 -27.89 32.16
CA VAL A 23 -7.59 -26.43 31.95
C VAL A 23 -6.79 -26.17 30.67
N GLY A 24 -7.51 -25.97 29.55
CA GLY A 24 -6.92 -25.49 28.33
C GLY A 24 -6.35 -24.10 28.62
N CYS A 25 -5.03 -24.02 28.75
CA CYS A 25 -4.34 -22.73 28.68
C CYS A 25 -4.54 -22.18 27.27
N SER A 26 -5.64 -21.45 27.05
CA SER A 26 -5.66 -20.44 26.03
C SER A 26 -4.67 -19.36 26.48
N THR A 27 -3.45 -19.46 26.00
CA THR A 27 -2.48 -18.37 26.09
C THR A 27 -3.10 -17.18 25.41
N ILE A 28 -3.75 -16.32 26.20
CA ILE A 28 -4.06 -14.95 25.81
C ILE A 28 -2.69 -14.30 25.71
N LEU A 29 -2.12 -14.27 24.50
CA LEU A 29 -1.00 -13.38 24.19
C LEU A 29 -1.54 -11.95 24.40
N PRO A 30 -1.02 -11.19 25.37
CA PRO A 30 -1.34 -9.77 25.48
C PRO A 30 -0.62 -9.08 24.30
N GLY A 31 -1.39 -8.58 23.35
CA GLY A 31 -0.89 -7.93 22.13
C GLY A 31 -1.35 -8.62 20.85
N GLY A 32 -2.56 -9.15 20.82
CA GLY A 32 -3.21 -9.50 19.56
C GLY A 32 -3.44 -8.21 18.79
N ASP A 33 -2.52 -7.85 17.88
CA ASP A 33 -2.86 -6.95 16.79
C ASP A 33 -4.13 -7.50 16.16
N THR A 34 -5.22 -6.75 16.23
CA THR A 34 -6.43 -7.09 15.51
C THR A 34 -6.00 -7.27 14.06
N ALA A 35 -6.26 -8.46 13.49
CA ALA A 35 -5.83 -8.80 12.14
C ALA A 35 -6.22 -7.66 11.19
N SER A 36 -5.22 -7.00 10.61
CA SER A 36 -5.44 -5.90 9.68
C SER A 36 -5.74 -6.46 8.30
N THR A 37 -6.73 -5.93 7.62
CA THR A 37 -6.95 -6.18 6.20
C THR A 37 -5.87 -5.48 5.39
N LEU A 38 -5.21 -6.22 4.50
CA LEU A 38 -4.20 -5.66 3.61
C LEU A 38 -4.84 -5.25 2.28
N TYR A 39 -4.53 -4.04 1.84
CA TYR A 39 -4.99 -3.45 0.60
C TYR A 39 -3.81 -3.20 -0.34
N GLY A 40 -3.97 -3.58 -1.60
CA GLY A 40 -3.02 -3.27 -2.68
C GLY A 40 -3.65 -2.34 -3.71
N LEU A 41 -2.80 -1.75 -4.54
CA LEU A 41 -3.20 -0.98 -5.70
C LEU A 41 -2.78 -1.71 -6.98
N THR A 42 -3.38 -1.35 -8.10
CA THR A 42 -3.10 -1.95 -9.40
C THR A 42 -2.57 -0.91 -10.37
N ALA A 43 -1.54 -1.27 -11.12
CA ALA A 43 -0.99 -0.40 -12.14
C ALA A 43 -1.97 -0.19 -13.31
N PRO A 44 -1.99 0.98 -13.94
CA PRO A 44 -2.77 1.22 -15.14
C PRO A 44 -2.25 0.33 -16.28
N SER A 45 -3.18 -0.27 -17.05
CA SER A 45 -2.87 -1.15 -18.17
C SER A 45 -3.41 -0.68 -19.52
N ASN A 46 -4.28 0.34 -19.52
CA ASN A 46 -4.94 0.84 -20.71
C ASN A 46 -4.14 1.99 -21.35
N TYR A 47 -3.03 1.64 -22.02
CA TYR A 47 -2.31 2.57 -22.88
C TYR A 47 -2.87 2.49 -24.30
N THR A 48 -3.15 3.65 -24.93
CA THR A 48 -3.85 3.73 -26.22
C THR A 48 -3.01 3.19 -27.38
N SER A 49 -1.68 3.16 -27.22
CA SER A 49 -0.71 2.57 -28.14
C SER A 49 0.54 2.15 -27.38
N ALA A 50 1.22 1.12 -27.87
CA ALA A 50 2.52 0.75 -27.34
C ALA A 50 3.48 1.93 -27.47
N MET A 51 4.14 2.28 -26.36
CA MET A 51 5.16 3.33 -26.35
C MET A 51 6.51 2.73 -26.76
N SER A 52 7.40 3.56 -27.28
CA SER A 52 8.74 3.13 -27.66
C SER A 52 9.81 3.95 -26.96
N ALA A 53 10.90 3.30 -26.58
CA ALA A 53 12.09 3.93 -26.03
C ALA A 53 13.15 4.12 -27.11
N SER A 54 13.65 5.34 -27.25
CA SER A 54 14.70 5.68 -28.21
C SER A 54 16.10 5.48 -27.60
N GLY A 55 16.41 4.24 -27.19
CA GLY A 55 17.75 3.88 -26.71
C GLY A 55 18.10 4.29 -25.28
N TRP A 56 17.13 4.79 -24.49
CA TRP A 56 17.34 5.07 -23.08
C TRP A 56 17.03 3.85 -22.18
N GLN A 57 17.69 3.83 -21.03
CA GLN A 57 17.44 2.90 -19.94
C GLN A 57 17.11 3.70 -18.69
N LEU A 58 15.89 3.57 -18.19
CA LEU A 58 15.36 4.33 -17.07
C LEU A 58 15.49 3.55 -15.77
N MET A 59 16.07 4.18 -14.76
CA MET A 59 15.98 3.71 -13.39
C MET A 59 14.86 4.48 -12.68
N VAL A 60 13.90 3.78 -12.17
CA VAL A 60 12.83 4.33 -11.31
C VAL A 60 13.30 4.23 -9.86
N GLU A 61 13.60 5.36 -9.23
CA GLU A 61 13.95 5.38 -7.82
C GLU A 61 12.69 5.28 -6.95
N GLU A 62 12.83 4.74 -5.74
CA GLU A 62 11.75 4.76 -4.77
C GLU A 62 11.42 6.22 -4.42
N PRO A 63 10.16 6.65 -4.52
CA PRO A 63 9.78 8.02 -4.16
C PRO A 63 10.15 8.35 -2.71
N VAL A 64 10.71 9.53 -2.51
CA VAL A 64 10.88 10.07 -1.14
C VAL A 64 9.50 10.51 -0.64
N ALA A 65 9.22 10.30 0.63
CA ALA A 65 7.98 10.77 1.26
C ALA A 65 8.26 11.29 2.66
N GLU A 66 7.36 12.14 3.15
CA GLU A 66 7.35 12.52 4.56
C GLU A 66 7.09 11.28 5.43
N ARG A 67 7.60 11.29 6.66
CA ARG A 67 7.49 10.16 7.59
C ARG A 67 6.05 9.70 7.83
N ALA A 68 5.10 10.62 7.74
CA ALA A 68 3.69 10.32 7.88
C ALA A 68 3.12 9.47 6.73
N LEU A 69 3.73 9.55 5.54
CA LEU A 69 3.36 8.78 4.34
C LEU A 69 4.32 7.62 4.09
N ASP A 70 5.55 7.64 4.64
CA ASP A 70 6.51 6.55 4.54
C ASP A 70 6.16 5.41 5.51
N THR A 71 5.01 4.82 5.31
CA THR A 71 4.41 3.79 6.17
C THR A 71 3.45 2.92 5.36
N ASP A 72 3.15 1.75 5.88
CA ASP A 72 2.10 0.85 5.39
C ASP A 72 0.69 1.21 5.89
N ARG A 73 0.54 2.29 6.65
CA ARG A 73 -0.75 2.71 7.17
C ARG A 73 -1.48 3.60 6.17
N ILE A 74 -2.81 3.43 6.07
CA ILE A 74 -3.66 4.21 5.17
C ILE A 74 -3.98 5.55 5.85
N ALA A 75 -3.41 6.62 5.31
CA ALA A 75 -3.51 7.97 5.87
C ALA A 75 -4.88 8.61 5.57
N VAL A 76 -5.43 9.28 6.57
CA VAL A 76 -6.68 10.04 6.47
C VAL A 76 -6.59 11.35 7.26
N TYR A 77 -6.94 12.46 6.63
CA TYR A 77 -7.12 13.74 7.31
C TYR A 77 -8.55 13.89 7.80
N SER A 78 -8.70 14.12 9.10
CA SER A 78 -9.95 14.53 9.73
C SER A 78 -9.88 16.02 10.05
N GLY A 79 -10.28 16.84 9.09
CA GLY A 79 -10.09 18.29 9.13
C GLY A 79 -8.73 18.74 8.57
N PRO A 80 -8.39 20.04 8.67
CA PRO A 80 -7.28 20.62 7.90
C PRO A 80 -5.88 20.23 8.38
N HIS A 81 -5.72 19.76 9.62
CA HIS A 81 -4.41 19.55 10.25
C HIS A 81 -4.26 18.23 11.02
N ALA A 82 -5.33 17.44 11.13
CA ALA A 82 -5.31 16.23 11.93
C ALA A 82 -5.14 14.99 11.04
N LEU A 83 -3.90 14.53 10.88
CA LEU A 83 -3.60 13.28 10.23
C LEU A 83 -3.86 12.11 11.18
N GLN A 84 -4.60 11.14 10.71
CA GLN A 84 -4.90 9.87 11.36
C GLN A 84 -4.65 8.72 10.38
N TYR A 85 -4.89 7.49 10.84
CA TYR A 85 -4.80 6.32 9.98
C TYR A 85 -6.01 5.42 10.21
N PHE A 86 -6.46 4.76 9.18
CA PHE A 86 -7.54 3.77 9.30
C PHE A 86 -7.13 2.63 10.23
N THR A 87 -8.00 2.30 11.18
CA THR A 87 -7.80 1.19 12.10
C THR A 87 -8.15 -0.13 11.41
N GLY A 88 -7.35 -1.18 11.65
CA GLY A 88 -7.62 -2.51 11.09
C GLY A 88 -7.41 -2.63 9.57
N ALA A 89 -6.77 -1.65 8.95
CA ALA A 89 -6.47 -1.61 7.53
C ALA A 89 -5.04 -1.12 7.28
N ARG A 90 -4.33 -1.74 6.36
CA ARG A 90 -2.97 -1.39 5.97
C ARG A 90 -2.78 -1.57 4.47
N TRP A 91 -1.80 -0.91 3.93
CA TRP A 91 -1.25 -1.23 2.63
C TRP A 91 -0.46 -2.54 2.68
N THR A 92 -0.28 -3.18 1.53
CA THR A 92 0.57 -4.38 1.39
C THR A 92 2.06 -4.10 1.58
N ASP A 93 2.49 -2.86 1.39
CA ASP A 93 3.85 -2.37 1.63
C ASP A 93 3.79 -0.87 1.99
N ARG A 94 4.94 -0.23 2.26
CA ARG A 94 5.03 1.22 2.44
C ARG A 94 4.56 1.95 1.19
N ALA A 95 3.84 3.05 1.35
CA ALA A 95 3.28 3.78 0.23
C ALA A 95 4.31 4.20 -0.85
N PRO A 96 5.53 4.69 -0.52
CA PRO A 96 6.56 4.98 -1.53
C PRO A 96 6.97 3.74 -2.33
N ARG A 97 7.11 2.59 -1.66
CA ARG A 97 7.47 1.34 -2.31
C ARG A 97 6.39 0.87 -3.27
N MET A 98 5.13 0.90 -2.84
CA MET A 98 3.99 0.59 -3.70
C MET A 98 3.92 1.51 -4.91
N MET A 99 4.17 2.81 -4.72
CA MET A 99 4.18 3.78 -5.83
C MET A 99 5.30 3.47 -6.83
N GLN A 100 6.51 3.11 -6.37
CA GLN A 100 7.58 2.65 -7.25
C GLN A 100 7.16 1.43 -8.07
N ASP A 101 6.55 0.44 -7.41
CA ASP A 101 6.10 -0.79 -8.06
C ASP A 101 5.03 -0.51 -9.12
N LEU A 102 4.05 0.37 -8.82
CA LEU A 102 3.04 0.81 -9.77
C LEU A 102 3.65 1.51 -10.99
N ILE A 103 4.64 2.37 -10.78
CA ILE A 103 5.33 3.07 -11.88
C ILE A 103 6.06 2.07 -12.78
N VAL A 104 6.83 1.15 -12.20
CA VAL A 104 7.58 0.15 -12.99
C VAL A 104 6.64 -0.76 -13.77
N GLU A 105 5.64 -1.34 -13.11
CA GLU A 105 4.63 -2.19 -13.75
C GLU A 105 3.86 -1.44 -14.85
N SER A 106 3.65 -0.15 -14.65
CA SER A 106 3.00 0.72 -15.64
C SER A 106 3.85 0.93 -16.89
N PHE A 107 5.17 1.07 -16.76
CA PHE A 107 6.11 1.06 -17.90
C PHE A 107 6.07 -0.28 -18.64
N GLU A 108 5.97 -1.40 -17.92
CA GLU A 108 5.82 -2.73 -18.51
C GLU A 108 4.54 -2.84 -19.33
N HIS A 109 3.40 -2.38 -18.77
CA HIS A 109 2.11 -2.34 -19.47
C HIS A 109 2.10 -1.40 -20.68
N ALA A 110 2.95 -0.36 -20.68
CA ALA A 110 3.12 0.53 -21.82
C ALA A 110 4.05 -0.06 -22.92
N GLY A 111 4.57 -1.28 -22.74
CA GLY A 111 5.49 -1.93 -23.70
C GLY A 111 6.96 -1.58 -23.51
N LEU A 112 7.33 -0.98 -22.37
CA LEU A 112 8.67 -0.46 -22.05
C LEU A 112 9.43 -1.31 -21.02
N GLN A 113 9.07 -2.59 -20.85
CA GLN A 113 9.66 -3.49 -19.86
C GLN A 113 11.18 -3.66 -19.98
N MET A 114 11.72 -3.47 -21.18
CA MET A 114 13.18 -3.56 -21.42
C MET A 114 13.92 -2.27 -21.10
N SER A 115 13.19 -1.18 -20.86
CA SER A 115 13.76 0.16 -20.74
C SER A 115 13.54 0.79 -19.36
N ALA A 116 12.72 0.19 -18.49
CA ALA A 116 12.47 0.70 -17.15
C ALA A 116 12.68 -0.39 -16.09
N SER A 117 13.36 -0.06 -14.99
CA SER A 117 13.63 -0.99 -13.89
C SER A 117 13.83 -0.26 -12.56
N ARG A 118 13.72 -1.00 -11.45
CA ARG A 118 14.02 -0.49 -10.10
C ARG A 118 15.51 -0.45 -9.78
N GLN A 119 16.28 -1.31 -10.40
CA GLN A 119 17.73 -1.47 -10.12
C GLN A 119 18.51 -1.69 -11.41
N SER A 120 19.71 -1.16 -11.44
CA SER A 120 20.64 -1.31 -12.55
C SER A 120 21.48 -2.61 -12.45
N VAL A 121 20.83 -3.77 -12.32
CA VAL A 121 21.57 -5.03 -12.06
C VAL A 121 22.29 -5.57 -13.30
N ALA A 122 21.77 -5.33 -14.51
CA ALA A 122 22.31 -5.89 -15.74
C ALA A 122 22.62 -4.84 -16.83
N VAL A 123 22.01 -3.67 -16.77
CA VAL A 123 22.16 -2.60 -17.75
C VAL A 123 22.44 -1.30 -17.02
N ARG A 124 23.39 -0.50 -17.52
CA ARG A 124 23.65 0.83 -16.97
C ARG A 124 22.52 1.77 -17.38
N PRO A 125 21.72 2.28 -16.44
CA PRO A 125 20.72 3.29 -16.76
C PRO A 125 21.44 4.58 -17.19
N ASN A 126 20.89 5.25 -18.17
CA ASN A 126 21.35 6.58 -18.58
C ASN A 126 20.35 7.67 -18.20
N VAL A 127 19.16 7.27 -17.74
CA VAL A 127 18.09 8.15 -17.24
C VAL A 127 17.62 7.66 -15.88
N ALA A 128 17.29 8.59 -14.97
CA ALA A 128 16.64 8.29 -13.70
C ALA A 128 15.34 9.09 -13.59
N LEU A 129 14.30 8.43 -13.06
CA LEU A 129 13.08 9.04 -12.56
C LEU A 129 13.18 9.12 -11.05
N VAL A 130 13.34 10.33 -10.52
CA VAL A 130 13.34 10.60 -9.08
C VAL A 130 12.07 11.34 -8.72
N SER A 131 11.47 11.04 -7.57
CA SER A 131 10.19 11.64 -7.21
C SER A 131 9.99 11.79 -5.71
N ASP A 132 9.10 12.74 -5.35
CA ASP A 132 8.62 12.99 -4.01
C ASP A 132 7.12 12.69 -3.97
N LEU A 133 6.69 11.76 -3.13
CA LEU A 133 5.29 11.48 -2.84
C LEU A 133 4.80 12.48 -1.80
N ARG A 134 4.06 13.50 -2.25
CA ARG A 134 3.66 14.64 -1.43
C ARG A 134 2.32 14.46 -0.75
N ASP A 135 1.35 13.87 -1.44
CA ASP A 135 0.05 13.52 -0.88
C ASP A 135 -0.30 12.11 -1.31
N PHE A 136 -0.76 11.31 -0.37
CA PHE A 136 -1.26 9.95 -0.56
C PHE A 136 -2.22 9.61 0.57
N GLU A 137 -3.34 10.33 0.61
CA GLU A 137 -4.28 10.27 1.72
C GLU A 137 -5.72 10.51 1.28
N ALA A 138 -6.64 10.15 2.16
CA ALA A 138 -8.03 10.59 2.11
C ALA A 138 -8.21 11.86 2.97
N ARG A 139 -9.10 12.74 2.55
CA ARG A 139 -9.54 13.92 3.31
C ARG A 139 -11.03 13.78 3.58
N VAL A 140 -11.37 13.53 4.82
CA VAL A 140 -12.78 13.36 5.24
C VAL A 140 -13.31 14.69 5.69
N THR A 141 -14.44 15.08 5.10
CA THR A 141 -15.25 16.21 5.57
C THR A 141 -16.38 15.62 6.40
N PRO A 142 -16.45 15.96 7.71
CA PRO A 142 -17.54 15.51 8.55
C PRO A 142 -18.89 15.94 7.97
N ALA A 143 -19.88 15.07 8.06
CA ALA A 143 -21.22 15.41 7.67
C ALA A 143 -21.79 16.51 8.61
N GLY A 144 -22.36 17.55 8.02
CA GLY A 144 -23.32 18.36 8.77
C GLY A 144 -24.57 17.54 9.05
N ASP A 145 -25.58 17.68 8.19
CA ASP A 145 -26.83 16.89 8.26
C ASP A 145 -26.87 15.70 7.28
N GLY A 146 -25.76 15.34 6.66
CA GLY A 146 -25.66 14.30 5.63
C GLY A 146 -24.62 13.22 5.95
N ALA A 147 -24.29 12.34 4.98
CA ALA A 147 -23.20 11.38 5.10
C ALA A 147 -21.84 12.07 4.98
N ALA A 148 -20.84 11.62 5.74
CA ALA A 148 -19.48 12.09 5.59
C ALA A 148 -18.99 11.80 4.17
N THR A 149 -18.22 12.73 3.61
CA THR A 149 -17.63 12.59 2.26
C THR A 149 -16.12 12.47 2.40
N ALA A 150 -15.54 11.60 1.59
CA ALA A 150 -14.10 11.44 1.51
C ALA A 150 -13.60 11.80 0.11
N MET A 151 -12.56 12.63 0.06
CA MET A 151 -11.83 12.98 -1.14
C MET A 151 -10.41 12.44 -1.04
N VAL A 152 -10.04 11.56 -1.94
CA VAL A 152 -8.67 11.07 -2.06
C VAL A 152 -7.82 12.08 -2.83
N VAL A 153 -6.59 12.28 -2.38
CA VAL A 153 -5.57 13.08 -3.06
C VAL A 153 -4.31 12.25 -3.22
N VAL A 154 -3.83 12.15 -4.46
CA VAL A 154 -2.52 11.58 -4.79
C VAL A 154 -1.73 12.67 -5.51
N ARG A 155 -0.55 13.03 -4.98
CA ARG A 155 0.32 14.04 -5.61
C ARG A 155 1.78 13.57 -5.58
N LEU A 156 2.37 13.52 -6.76
CA LEU A 156 3.74 13.11 -6.99
C LEU A 156 4.50 14.22 -7.73
N SER A 157 5.61 14.69 -7.17
CA SER A 157 6.53 15.59 -7.85
C SER A 157 7.67 14.76 -8.42
N ALA A 158 7.89 14.78 -9.71
CA ALA A 158 8.87 13.94 -10.39
C ALA A 158 9.85 14.77 -11.24
N LYS A 159 11.06 14.23 -11.41
CA LYS A 159 12.10 14.75 -12.28
C LYS A 159 12.70 13.61 -13.10
N VAL A 160 12.94 13.89 -14.37
CA VAL A 160 13.74 13.02 -15.25
C VAL A 160 15.15 13.57 -15.30
N ILE A 161 16.13 12.75 -14.96
CA ILE A 161 17.53 13.13 -14.84
C ILE A 161 18.36 12.32 -15.83
N TRP A 162 19.16 13.01 -16.67
CA TRP A 162 20.21 12.40 -17.48
C TRP A 162 21.44 12.11 -16.61
N LEU A 163 21.82 10.84 -16.49
CA LEU A 163 22.82 10.42 -15.51
C LEU A 163 24.25 10.75 -15.92
N ASP A 164 24.60 10.63 -17.21
CA ASP A 164 25.98 10.87 -17.69
C ASP A 164 26.45 12.32 -17.51
N GLY A 165 25.54 13.27 -17.47
CA GLY A 165 25.85 14.68 -17.20
C GLY A 165 25.23 15.22 -15.92
N ARG A 166 24.52 14.40 -15.15
CA ARG A 166 23.74 14.80 -13.98
C ARG A 166 22.82 15.99 -14.25
N LYS A 167 22.21 16.01 -15.43
CA LYS A 167 21.36 17.09 -15.90
C LYS A 167 19.89 16.75 -15.68
N VAL A 168 19.16 17.62 -15.00
CA VAL A 168 17.70 17.53 -14.97
C VAL A 168 17.17 17.86 -16.36
N LEU A 169 16.47 16.92 -16.98
CA LEU A 169 15.86 17.10 -18.30
C LEU A 169 14.55 17.89 -18.17
N ASP A 170 13.69 17.47 -17.26
CA ASP A 170 12.42 18.13 -16.95
C ASP A 170 11.98 17.77 -15.54
N GLY A 171 11.04 18.55 -14.99
CA GLY A 171 10.42 18.32 -13.69
C GLY A 171 8.97 18.76 -13.68
N ARG A 172 8.08 17.88 -13.16
CA ARG A 172 6.64 18.13 -13.14
C ARG A 172 6.01 17.59 -11.87
N THR A 173 4.91 18.22 -11.45
CA THR A 173 4.05 17.70 -10.38
C THR A 173 2.76 17.19 -10.99
N PHE A 174 2.39 15.99 -10.62
CA PHE A 174 1.17 15.29 -11.02
C PHE A 174 0.24 15.19 -9.81
N GLU A 175 -1.01 15.51 -9.99
CA GLU A 175 -2.01 15.43 -8.93
C GLU A 175 -3.32 14.88 -9.49
N ALA A 176 -3.90 13.95 -8.76
CA ALA A 176 -5.26 13.48 -9.01
C ALA A 176 -6.07 13.53 -7.72
N ARG A 177 -7.34 13.90 -7.87
CA ARG A 177 -8.33 13.90 -6.79
C ARG A 177 -9.49 13.04 -7.21
N GLN A 178 -9.90 12.14 -6.32
CA GLN A 178 -11.02 11.23 -6.58
C GLN A 178 -11.96 11.20 -5.37
N ALA A 179 -13.23 11.47 -5.61
CA ALA A 179 -14.24 11.28 -4.58
C ALA A 179 -14.41 9.78 -4.30
N ALA A 180 -14.41 9.41 -3.02
CA ALA A 180 -14.78 8.07 -2.60
C ALA A 180 -16.31 7.93 -2.51
N GLY A 181 -16.81 6.71 -2.66
CA GLY A 181 -18.24 6.43 -2.55
C GLY A 181 -18.79 6.68 -1.14
N SER A 182 -17.94 6.49 -0.14
CA SER A 182 -18.20 6.82 1.26
C SER A 182 -16.87 7.07 2.01
N ASP A 183 -16.92 7.26 3.32
CA ASP A 183 -15.76 7.37 4.19
C ASP A 183 -15.22 6.01 4.70
N THR A 184 -15.80 4.90 4.20
CA THR A 184 -15.28 3.55 4.52
C THR A 184 -13.91 3.33 3.89
N VAL A 185 -13.07 2.52 4.54
CA VAL A 185 -11.73 2.20 4.01
C VAL A 185 -11.78 1.55 2.63
N ALA A 186 -12.78 0.72 2.35
CA ALA A 186 -12.92 0.04 1.06
C ALA A 186 -13.19 1.05 -0.08
N ASP A 187 -14.10 1.99 0.12
CA ASP A 187 -14.41 3.03 -0.86
C ASP A 187 -13.27 4.02 -1.04
N VAL A 188 -12.58 4.35 0.07
CA VAL A 188 -11.36 5.18 0.02
C VAL A 188 -10.26 4.49 -0.77
N VAL A 189 -10.02 3.19 -0.56
CA VAL A 189 -9.00 2.44 -1.30
C VAL A 189 -9.37 2.33 -2.78
N ALA A 190 -10.63 2.11 -3.12
CA ALA A 190 -11.08 2.12 -4.52
C ALA A 190 -10.81 3.46 -5.19
N ALA A 191 -11.13 4.57 -4.53
CA ALA A 191 -10.82 5.92 -5.03
C ALA A 191 -9.31 6.18 -5.10
N MET A 192 -8.53 5.69 -4.12
CA MET A 192 -7.06 5.78 -4.13
C MET A 192 -6.46 5.07 -5.34
N ASN A 193 -6.97 3.89 -5.67
CA ASN A 193 -6.54 3.14 -6.85
C ASN A 193 -6.76 3.95 -8.15
N VAL A 194 -7.94 4.55 -8.31
CA VAL A 194 -8.25 5.38 -9.49
C VAL A 194 -7.32 6.60 -9.57
N ALA A 195 -7.12 7.30 -8.46
CA ALA A 195 -6.26 8.49 -8.41
C ALA A 195 -4.78 8.12 -8.68
N ALA A 196 -4.28 7.05 -8.05
CA ALA A 196 -2.92 6.56 -8.26
C ALA A 196 -2.68 6.13 -9.71
N GLN A 197 -3.62 5.41 -10.32
CA GLN A 197 -3.54 5.04 -11.74
C GLN A 197 -3.48 6.25 -12.67
N SER A 198 -4.24 7.31 -12.39
CA SER A 198 -4.19 8.55 -13.18
C SER A 198 -2.81 9.20 -13.08
N VAL A 199 -2.30 9.42 -11.87
CA VAL A 199 -0.98 10.01 -11.65
C VAL A 199 0.13 9.18 -12.30
N VAL A 200 0.13 7.87 -12.10
CA VAL A 200 1.16 6.96 -12.64
C VAL A 200 1.13 6.93 -14.16
N ARG A 201 -0.05 6.91 -14.78
CA ARG A 201 -0.18 6.98 -16.24
C ARG A 201 0.44 8.25 -16.80
N ASP A 202 0.11 9.39 -16.20
CA ASP A 202 0.61 10.69 -16.65
C ASP A 202 2.14 10.78 -16.47
N VAL A 203 2.68 10.23 -15.39
CA VAL A 203 4.13 10.13 -15.14
C VAL A 203 4.82 9.30 -16.21
N VAL A 204 4.28 8.12 -16.54
CA VAL A 204 4.87 7.21 -17.54
C VAL A 204 4.90 7.87 -18.92
N VAL A 205 3.80 8.47 -19.34
CA VAL A 205 3.72 9.19 -20.64
C VAL A 205 4.74 10.31 -20.68
N TRP A 206 4.71 11.21 -19.70
CA TRP A 206 5.62 12.37 -19.63
C TRP A 206 7.10 11.95 -19.55
N ALA A 207 7.43 10.95 -18.70
CA ALA A 207 8.82 10.51 -18.57
C ALA A 207 9.36 9.87 -19.85
N THR A 208 8.52 9.11 -20.57
CA THR A 208 8.87 8.53 -21.88
C THR A 208 9.12 9.62 -22.92
N GLU A 209 8.21 10.58 -23.05
CA GLU A 209 8.34 11.70 -24.00
C GLU A 209 9.60 12.52 -23.69
N THR A 210 9.83 12.87 -22.42
CA THR A 210 11.01 13.64 -21.99
C THR A 210 12.31 12.87 -22.29
N SER A 211 12.34 11.58 -22.00
CA SER A 211 13.51 10.75 -22.27
C SER A 211 13.79 10.58 -23.76
N ASN A 212 12.77 10.42 -24.60
CA ASN A 212 12.89 10.33 -26.05
C ASN A 212 13.43 11.63 -26.67
N GLN A 213 12.99 12.78 -26.17
CA GLN A 213 13.45 14.09 -26.65
C GLN A 213 14.91 14.39 -26.29
N ALA A 214 15.43 13.79 -25.22
CA ALA A 214 16.82 13.96 -24.78
C ALA A 214 17.83 13.11 -25.54
N MET A 215 17.36 12.06 -26.24
CA MET A 215 18.22 11.21 -27.06
C MET A 215 18.61 11.90 -28.35
N PRO A 216 19.92 11.90 -28.73
CA PRO A 216 20.32 12.34 -30.06
C PRO A 216 19.65 11.44 -31.10
N ALA A 217 19.10 12.06 -32.14
CA ALA A 217 18.60 11.31 -33.30
C ALA A 217 19.75 10.46 -33.86
N SER A 218 19.59 9.15 -33.81
CA SER A 218 20.53 8.18 -34.36
C SER A 218 20.50 8.15 -35.87
#